data_276ecab9ca25415564973cee0e96dc46
#
_entry.id   276ecab9ca25415564973cee0e96dc46
#
_cell.length_a   1.000
_cell.length_b   1.000
_cell.length_c   1.000
_cell.angle_alpha   90.00
_cell.angle_beta   90.00
_cell.angle_gamma   90.00
#
_symmetry.space_group_name_H-M   'P 1'
#
loop_
_entity.id
_entity.type
_entity.pdbx_description
1 polymer ?
#
loop_
_entity_poly.entity_id
_entity_poly.type
_entity_poly.pdbx_seq_one_letter_code
_entity_poly.pdbx_strand_id
1 'polypeptide(L)'
;MNKVKGFFAERISYLMTKPLFSKCRNSIHSPDKSKCLDISSMKLVFEDDFDKELDRSVWKTTADRPERRGGYWSDEQCFTENGNLIIRTEYKKNGKYGDGWYTGTCSTQGLSEYKYGYFEVKCKAPAAEGLWSAFWLQSESMADNNGTDGGRGGAEIDVMESPYYNDPVNTANAYRNTTIHTVHVDGYGKLYHNKRSYFYRPDKNMYNEFNTYGLLWTEKEYVFYINGRETWWTDFGVSQVPEFLWLSVEIAGNGNAEPENRNNKFTWAGDIRNNSEECMPADFVIDYIRVYQ
;
A
#
# COMPACT_ATOMS: atom_id res chain seq x y z
N MET A 1 -16.32 -37.21 -0.22
CA MET A 1 -17.60 -36.49 -0.05
C MET A 1 -17.55 -35.39 1.03
N ASN A 2 -16.82 -35.55 2.14
CA ASN A 2 -16.74 -34.53 3.21
C ASN A 2 -16.01 -33.24 2.86
N LYS A 3 -14.97 -33.28 2.01
CA LYS A 3 -14.23 -32.06 1.60
C LYS A 3 -15.05 -31.12 0.71
N VAL A 4 -15.96 -31.67 -0.11
CA VAL A 4 -16.82 -30.86 -0.98
C VAL A 4 -17.93 -30.18 -0.18
N LYS A 5 -18.47 -30.83 0.85
CA LYS A 5 -19.48 -30.22 1.74
C LYS A 5 -18.91 -29.08 2.57
N GLY A 6 -17.66 -29.20 3.06
CA GLY A 6 -16.97 -28.11 3.76
C GLY A 6 -16.75 -26.88 2.88
N PHE A 7 -16.31 -27.08 1.65
CA PHE A 7 -16.09 -25.99 0.69
C PHE A 7 -17.39 -25.22 0.33
N PHE A 8 -18.52 -25.92 0.20
CA PHE A 8 -19.82 -25.27 -0.05
C PHE A 8 -20.35 -24.54 1.20
N ALA A 9 -20.17 -25.09 2.40
CA ALA A 9 -20.60 -24.44 3.63
C ALA A 9 -19.78 -23.17 3.92
N GLU A 10 -18.46 -23.20 3.71
CA GLU A 10 -17.59 -22.02 3.83
C GLU A 10 -17.94 -20.94 2.79
N ARG A 11 -18.24 -21.31 1.54
CA ARG A 11 -18.67 -20.36 0.51
C ARG A 11 -20.05 -19.77 0.76
N ILE A 12 -20.97 -20.53 1.35
CA ILE A 12 -22.30 -20.04 1.70
C ILE A 12 -22.20 -19.07 2.88
N SER A 13 -21.45 -19.41 3.91
CA SER A 13 -21.18 -18.50 5.03
C SER A 13 -20.54 -17.19 4.54
N TYR A 14 -19.55 -17.30 3.65
CA TYR A 14 -18.92 -16.18 3.00
C TYR A 14 -19.88 -15.30 2.19
N LEU A 15 -20.77 -15.88 1.37
CA LEU A 15 -21.78 -15.14 0.61
C LEU A 15 -22.82 -14.45 1.51
N MET A 16 -23.02 -14.97 2.73
CA MET A 16 -23.95 -14.37 3.72
C MET A 16 -23.31 -13.23 4.52
N THR A 17 -21.98 -13.20 4.64
CA THR A 17 -21.26 -12.12 5.32
C THR A 17 -20.83 -10.99 4.37
N LYS A 18 -20.82 -11.27 3.06
CA LYS A 18 -20.56 -10.23 2.06
C LYS A 18 -21.64 -9.16 2.11
N PRO A 19 -21.29 -7.88 2.17
CA PRO A 19 -22.26 -6.85 1.81
C PRO A 19 -22.68 -7.08 0.37
N LEU A 20 -23.87 -7.65 0.20
CA LEU A 20 -24.46 -8.07 -1.08
C LEU A 20 -24.53 -6.93 -2.12
N PHE A 21 -24.35 -5.67 -1.67
CA PHE A 21 -24.47 -4.45 -2.47
C PHE A 21 -23.46 -3.38 -2.08
N SER A 22 -22.16 -3.70 -2.14
CA SER A 22 -21.18 -2.63 -2.01
C SER A 22 -21.23 -1.72 -3.24
N LYS A 23 -21.30 -0.41 -3.02
CA LYS A 23 -21.27 0.60 -4.06
C LYS A 23 -19.85 1.10 -4.24
N CYS A 24 -19.53 1.51 -5.43
CA CYS A 24 -18.30 2.25 -5.70
C CYS A 24 -18.48 3.14 -6.92
N ARG A 25 -17.68 4.19 -7.00
CA ARG A 25 -17.53 5.02 -8.18
C ARG A 25 -16.08 5.37 -8.40
N ASN A 26 -15.72 5.54 -9.66
CA ASN A 26 -14.43 6.04 -10.07
C ASN A 26 -14.65 7.43 -10.67
N SER A 27 -14.01 8.43 -10.11
CA SER A 27 -14.29 9.85 -10.40
C SER A 27 -13.30 10.50 -11.36
N ILE A 28 -12.26 9.80 -11.78
CA ILE A 28 -11.18 10.36 -12.61
C ILE A 28 -11.64 10.96 -13.94
N HIS A 29 -12.76 10.48 -14.46
CA HIS A 29 -13.33 10.95 -15.72
C HIS A 29 -14.35 12.09 -15.56
N SER A 30 -14.63 12.49 -14.31
CA SER A 30 -15.52 13.60 -14.03
C SER A 30 -14.75 14.70 -13.30
N PRO A 31 -14.39 15.80 -13.99
CA PRO A 31 -13.72 16.94 -13.37
C PRO A 31 -14.68 17.75 -12.49
N ASP A 32 -15.55 17.09 -11.76
CA ASP A 32 -16.48 17.74 -10.85
C ASP A 32 -15.70 18.41 -9.71
N LYS A 33 -15.60 19.74 -9.80
CA LYS A 33 -14.94 20.56 -8.78
C LYS A 33 -15.63 20.48 -7.40
N SER A 34 -16.88 20.01 -7.35
CA SER A 34 -17.61 19.79 -6.09
C SER A 34 -17.05 18.61 -5.29
N LYS A 35 -16.18 17.81 -5.86
CA LYS A 35 -15.53 16.65 -5.24
C LYS A 35 -14.08 16.91 -4.81
N CYS A 36 -13.73 18.15 -4.57
CA CYS A 36 -12.50 18.51 -3.90
C CYS A 36 -12.61 18.15 -2.41
N LEU A 37 -11.47 17.74 -1.86
CA LEU A 37 -11.32 17.49 -0.44
C LEU A 37 -11.66 18.78 0.35
N ASP A 38 -12.49 18.63 1.38
CA ASP A 38 -12.74 19.67 2.38
C ASP A 38 -12.51 19.07 3.79
N ILE A 39 -11.43 19.50 4.43
CA ILE A 39 -11.04 19.13 5.80
C ILE A 39 -11.09 20.32 6.75
N SER A 40 -11.74 21.42 6.37
CA SER A 40 -11.77 22.67 7.16
C SER A 40 -12.37 22.51 8.55
N SER A 41 -13.21 21.50 8.76
CA SER A 41 -13.81 21.16 10.06
C SER A 41 -13.00 20.13 10.87
N MET A 42 -11.93 19.59 10.31
CA MET A 42 -11.11 18.56 10.98
C MET A 42 -9.90 19.18 11.67
N LYS A 43 -9.42 18.53 12.71
CA LYS A 43 -8.23 18.90 13.47
C LYS A 43 -7.08 18.00 13.07
N LEU A 44 -5.90 18.57 12.81
CA LEU A 44 -4.65 17.82 12.66
C LEU A 44 -4.32 17.13 14.00
N VAL A 45 -4.27 15.79 14.01
CA VAL A 45 -4.00 14.99 15.21
C VAL A 45 -2.66 14.27 15.16
N PHE A 46 -2.10 14.09 13.96
CA PHE A 46 -0.77 13.54 13.75
C PHE A 46 -0.13 14.17 12.52
N GLU A 47 1.15 14.50 12.63
CA GLU A 47 1.99 14.96 11.53
C GLU A 47 3.40 14.48 11.76
N ASP A 48 4.04 14.00 10.70
CA ASP A 48 5.48 13.84 10.61
C ASP A 48 5.95 14.36 9.25
N ASP A 49 6.78 15.40 9.30
CA ASP A 49 7.39 16.07 8.14
C ASP A 49 8.82 15.61 7.89
N PHE A 50 9.31 14.66 8.70
CA PHE A 50 10.62 14.03 8.59
C PHE A 50 11.82 14.99 8.58
N ASP A 51 11.65 16.19 9.13
CA ASP A 51 12.71 17.20 9.25
C ASP A 51 13.81 16.81 10.24
N LYS A 52 13.57 15.78 11.05
CA LYS A 52 14.49 15.26 12.07
C LYS A 52 14.87 13.81 11.76
N GLU A 53 15.78 13.28 12.54
CA GLU A 53 16.06 11.84 12.53
C GLU A 53 14.76 11.05 12.80
N LEU A 54 14.59 9.92 12.11
CA LEU A 54 13.40 9.09 12.19
C LEU A 54 13.14 8.65 13.65
N ASP A 55 12.01 9.07 14.19
CA ASP A 55 11.63 8.74 15.57
C ASP A 55 11.15 7.28 15.66
N ARG A 56 11.98 6.44 16.25
CA ARG A 56 11.71 5.01 16.45
C ARG A 56 10.64 4.73 17.52
N SER A 57 10.22 5.74 18.27
CA SER A 57 9.05 5.63 19.17
C SER A 57 7.73 5.83 18.45
N VAL A 58 7.76 6.38 17.24
CA VAL A 58 6.61 6.60 16.34
C VAL A 58 6.58 5.56 15.22
N TRP A 59 7.76 5.22 14.69
CA TRP A 59 7.90 4.39 13.50
C TRP A 59 8.67 3.09 13.78
N LYS A 60 7.98 1.97 13.64
CA LYS A 60 8.59 0.64 13.58
C LYS A 60 9.10 0.40 12.15
N THR A 61 10.39 0.09 12.02
CA THR A 61 11.03 -0.19 10.72
C THR A 61 11.52 -1.64 10.60
N THR A 62 11.34 -2.43 11.65
CA THR A 62 11.69 -3.84 11.67
C THR A 62 10.50 -4.68 11.29
N ALA A 63 10.67 -5.61 10.35
CA ALA A 63 9.71 -6.66 10.07
C ALA A 63 10.05 -7.90 10.87
N ASP A 64 9.03 -8.63 11.34
CA ASP A 64 9.21 -9.91 12.05
C ASP A 64 9.85 -10.98 11.15
N ARG A 65 9.65 -10.84 9.85
CA ARG A 65 10.29 -11.63 8.81
C ARG A 65 10.99 -10.71 7.82
N PRO A 66 12.32 -10.74 7.75
CA PRO A 66 13.06 -9.88 6.82
C PRO A 66 12.81 -10.28 5.36
N GLU A 67 12.68 -11.58 5.07
CA GLU A 67 12.35 -12.05 3.72
C GLU A 67 10.95 -11.62 3.33
N ARG A 68 10.87 -10.82 2.27
CA ARG A 68 9.62 -10.30 1.79
C ARG A 68 9.57 -10.33 0.27
N ARG A 69 8.75 -11.23 -0.30
CA ARG A 69 8.63 -11.43 -1.75
C ARG A 69 9.99 -11.65 -2.43
N GLY A 70 10.44 -10.75 -3.29
CA GLY A 70 11.69 -10.83 -4.03
C GLY A 70 12.91 -10.22 -3.34
N GLY A 71 12.81 -9.80 -2.09
CA GLY A 71 13.90 -9.12 -1.37
C GLY A 71 13.82 -9.22 0.14
N TYR A 72 14.56 -8.35 0.81
CA TYR A 72 14.58 -8.22 2.26
C TYR A 72 14.05 -6.85 2.68
N TRP A 73 13.17 -6.82 3.69
CA TRP A 73 12.88 -5.63 4.45
C TRP A 73 13.92 -5.46 5.57
N SER A 74 14.62 -4.35 5.54
CA SER A 74 15.67 -4.04 6.51
C SER A 74 15.50 -2.63 7.06
N ASP A 75 15.68 -2.49 8.36
CA ASP A 75 15.65 -1.22 9.07
C ASP A 75 16.68 -0.20 8.58
N GLU A 76 17.81 -0.68 8.03
CA GLU A 76 18.84 0.16 7.43
C GLU A 76 18.38 0.88 6.16
N GLN A 77 17.31 0.41 5.54
CA GLN A 77 16.75 0.98 4.31
C GLN A 77 15.74 2.11 4.57
N CYS A 78 15.44 2.40 5.86
CA CYS A 78 14.51 3.46 6.28
C CYS A 78 15.26 4.51 7.11
N PHE A 79 15.43 5.71 6.55
CA PHE A 79 16.14 6.81 7.19
C PHE A 79 15.62 8.16 6.69
N THR A 80 15.94 9.23 7.41
CA THR A 80 15.61 10.59 6.98
C THR A 80 16.81 11.24 6.29
N GLU A 81 16.52 11.94 5.19
CA GLU A 81 17.50 12.70 4.44
C GLU A 81 16.85 13.91 3.77
N ASN A 82 17.46 15.09 3.93
CA ASN A 82 16.99 16.37 3.35
C ASN A 82 15.50 16.67 3.64
N GLY A 83 15.05 16.44 4.89
CA GLY A 83 13.65 16.68 5.30
C GLY A 83 12.66 15.73 4.67
N ASN A 84 13.05 14.49 4.38
CA ASN A 84 12.19 13.46 3.86
C ASN A 84 12.50 12.12 4.51
N LEU A 85 11.50 11.26 4.67
CA LEU A 85 11.73 9.85 4.90
C LEU A 85 12.09 9.18 3.57
N ILE A 86 13.18 8.43 3.58
CA ILE A 86 13.64 7.63 2.45
C ILE A 86 13.44 6.15 2.76
N ILE A 87 12.79 5.45 1.86
CA ILE A 87 12.81 3.97 1.82
C ILE A 87 13.60 3.59 0.57
N ARG A 88 14.85 3.18 0.78
CA ARG A 88 15.82 2.90 -0.29
C ARG A 88 15.79 1.46 -0.72
N THR A 89 15.78 1.22 -2.01
CA THR A 89 15.98 -0.10 -2.59
C THR A 89 17.33 -0.16 -3.30
N GLU A 90 18.13 -1.17 -2.94
CA GLU A 90 19.45 -1.43 -3.52
C GLU A 90 19.84 -2.91 -3.43
N TYR A 91 20.80 -3.33 -4.23
CA TYR A 91 21.43 -4.64 -4.09
C TYR A 91 22.63 -4.54 -3.15
N LYS A 92 22.67 -5.39 -2.13
CA LYS A 92 23.81 -5.46 -1.19
C LYS A 92 24.53 -6.80 -1.32
N LYS A 93 25.87 -6.74 -1.44
CA LYS A 93 26.75 -7.87 -1.17
C LYS A 93 27.08 -7.88 0.33
N ASN A 94 27.01 -9.05 0.94
CA ASN A 94 27.25 -9.21 2.39
C ASN A 94 26.34 -8.30 3.25
N GLY A 95 25.08 -8.08 2.82
CA GLY A 95 24.12 -7.33 3.62
C GLY A 95 23.71 -8.10 4.90
N LYS A 96 22.93 -7.47 5.76
CA LYS A 96 22.49 -8.00 7.06
C LYS A 96 21.90 -9.41 6.98
N TYR A 97 21.25 -9.76 5.87
CA TYR A 97 20.62 -11.08 5.63
C TYR A 97 21.26 -11.85 4.49
N GLY A 98 22.46 -11.45 4.05
CA GLY A 98 23.20 -12.05 2.94
C GLY A 98 23.17 -11.21 1.67
N ASP A 99 23.63 -11.79 0.57
CA ASP A 99 23.59 -11.14 -0.75
C ASP A 99 22.15 -11.04 -1.26
N GLY A 100 21.74 -9.88 -1.74
CA GLY A 100 20.42 -9.74 -2.31
C GLY A 100 19.90 -8.31 -2.40
N TRP A 101 18.67 -8.19 -2.81
CA TRP A 101 17.92 -6.95 -2.87
C TRP A 101 17.36 -6.59 -1.50
N TYR A 102 17.61 -5.36 -1.08
CA TYR A 102 17.15 -4.79 0.18
C TYR A 102 16.23 -3.62 -0.09
N THR A 103 15.19 -3.51 0.69
CA THR A 103 14.25 -2.39 0.73
C THR A 103 13.74 -2.24 2.17
N GLY A 104 12.71 -1.44 2.40
CA GLY A 104 12.27 -1.17 3.76
C GLY A 104 10.77 -0.98 3.91
N THR A 105 10.40 -0.84 5.17
CA THR A 105 9.04 -0.51 5.59
C THR A 105 9.08 0.33 6.85
N CYS A 106 8.12 1.23 7.00
CA CYS A 106 7.85 1.99 8.22
C CYS A 106 6.39 1.84 8.60
N SER A 107 6.09 1.54 9.85
CA SER A 107 4.72 1.46 10.32
C SER A 107 4.53 2.00 11.73
N THR A 108 3.30 2.39 12.04
CA THR A 108 2.90 2.75 13.42
C THR A 108 2.33 1.57 14.19
N GLN A 109 2.47 0.34 13.71
CA GLN A 109 1.96 -0.88 14.32
C GLN A 109 2.42 -1.04 15.77
N GLY A 110 1.46 -1.19 16.68
CA GLY A 110 1.72 -1.31 18.12
C GLY A 110 2.20 -0.03 18.80
N LEU A 111 2.23 1.10 18.09
CA LEU A 111 2.67 2.40 18.57
C LEU A 111 1.53 3.43 18.53
N SER A 112 0.89 3.59 17.37
CA SER A 112 -0.23 4.49 17.17
C SER A 112 -1.21 3.96 16.15
N GLU A 113 -2.49 4.03 16.48
CA GLU A 113 -3.59 3.61 15.61
C GLU A 113 -4.66 4.71 15.56
N TYR A 114 -5.33 4.81 14.44
CA TYR A 114 -6.33 5.83 14.17
C TYR A 114 -7.60 5.19 13.63
N LYS A 115 -8.74 5.76 13.99
CA LYS A 115 -10.03 5.32 13.48
C LYS A 115 -10.79 6.50 12.95
N TYR A 116 -11.19 6.42 11.67
CA TYR A 116 -11.84 7.49 10.93
C TYR A 116 -10.99 8.76 10.79
N GLY A 117 -11.38 9.63 9.90
CA GLY A 117 -10.67 10.87 9.61
C GLY A 117 -10.10 10.91 8.20
N TYR A 118 -9.24 11.88 7.96
CA TYR A 118 -8.53 12.02 6.70
C TYR A 118 -7.05 11.71 6.90
N PHE A 119 -6.54 10.82 6.09
CA PHE A 119 -5.15 10.34 6.09
C PHE A 119 -4.49 10.77 4.81
N GLU A 120 -3.32 11.38 4.87
CA GLU A 120 -2.62 11.86 3.69
C GLU A 120 -1.13 11.57 3.76
N VAL A 121 -0.57 11.14 2.63
CA VAL A 121 0.86 11.10 2.37
C VAL A 121 1.20 12.00 1.21
N LYS A 122 2.34 12.71 1.27
CA LYS A 122 2.94 13.40 0.14
C LYS A 122 4.27 12.74 -0.20
N CYS A 123 4.36 12.17 -1.40
CA CYS A 123 5.49 11.34 -1.75
C CYS A 123 5.83 11.35 -3.25
N LYS A 124 7.03 10.81 -3.55
CA LYS A 124 7.49 10.42 -4.90
C LYS A 124 7.82 8.94 -4.89
N ALA A 125 7.26 8.19 -5.83
CA ALA A 125 7.51 6.77 -5.96
C ALA A 125 8.89 6.46 -6.57
N PRO A 126 9.50 5.30 -6.27
CA PRO A 126 10.73 4.87 -6.93
C PRO A 126 10.50 4.55 -8.40
N ALA A 127 11.47 4.92 -9.26
CA ALA A 127 11.37 4.76 -10.72
C ALA A 127 12.17 3.56 -11.21
N ALA A 128 11.91 2.38 -10.68
CA ALA A 128 12.63 1.16 -11.09
C ALA A 128 11.68 -0.03 -11.22
N GLU A 129 11.88 -0.83 -12.27
CA GLU A 129 11.09 -2.04 -12.51
C GLU A 129 11.24 -3.03 -11.36
N GLY A 130 10.18 -3.72 -11.05
CA GLY A 130 10.13 -4.67 -9.95
C GLY A 130 9.82 -4.04 -8.60
N LEU A 131 9.69 -2.71 -8.52
CA LEU A 131 9.32 -2.02 -7.29
C LEU A 131 7.84 -1.70 -7.25
N TRP A 132 7.31 -1.80 -6.05
CA TRP A 132 5.92 -1.56 -5.72
C TRP A 132 5.86 -0.83 -4.38
N SER A 133 5.75 0.49 -4.46
CA SER A 133 5.63 1.36 -3.29
C SER A 133 4.18 1.52 -2.87
N ALA A 134 3.94 1.63 -1.56
CA ALA A 134 2.60 1.76 -1.01
C ALA A 134 2.54 2.65 0.23
N PHE A 135 1.41 3.36 0.36
CA PHE A 135 0.90 3.93 1.60
C PHE A 135 -0.45 3.28 1.89
N TRP A 136 -0.58 2.66 3.06
CA TRP A 136 -1.72 1.84 3.40
C TRP A 136 -1.98 1.81 4.90
N LEU A 137 -3.17 1.40 5.28
CA LEU A 137 -3.58 1.20 6.66
C LEU A 137 -3.91 -0.28 6.86
N GLN A 138 -3.72 -0.78 8.08
CA GLN A 138 -4.05 -2.16 8.42
C GLN A 138 -4.47 -2.27 9.88
N SER A 139 -5.40 -3.19 10.16
CA SER A 139 -5.74 -3.60 11.51
C SER A 139 -4.95 -4.84 11.95
N GLU A 140 -4.79 -5.04 13.25
CA GLU A 140 -4.17 -6.26 13.78
C GLU A 140 -4.96 -7.52 13.36
N SER A 141 -6.30 -7.45 13.34
CA SER A 141 -7.14 -8.58 12.93
C SER A 141 -6.90 -9.00 11.47
N MET A 142 -6.62 -8.03 10.59
CA MET A 142 -6.28 -8.31 9.20
C MET A 142 -4.87 -8.91 9.11
N ALA A 143 -3.91 -8.34 9.84
CA ALA A 143 -2.53 -8.84 9.91
C ALA A 143 -2.47 -10.28 10.45
N ASP A 144 -3.25 -10.57 11.49
CA ASP A 144 -3.35 -11.91 12.11
C ASP A 144 -4.19 -12.90 11.32
N ASN A 145 -4.77 -12.50 10.20
CA ASN A 145 -5.62 -13.35 9.36
C ASN A 145 -6.90 -13.85 10.06
N ASN A 146 -7.47 -13.05 10.95
CA ASN A 146 -8.59 -13.42 11.83
C ASN A 146 -9.96 -12.84 11.39
N GLY A 147 -10.02 -11.99 10.37
CA GLY A 147 -11.26 -11.35 9.92
C GLY A 147 -12.21 -12.35 9.27
N THR A 148 -13.50 -12.26 9.57
CA THR A 148 -14.57 -13.08 8.97
C THR A 148 -15.90 -12.35 8.84
N ASP A 149 -15.90 -11.02 9.00
CA ASP A 149 -17.11 -10.20 9.14
C ASP A 149 -17.27 -9.14 8.03
N GLY A 150 -16.59 -9.34 6.92
CA GLY A 150 -16.61 -8.44 5.77
C GLY A 150 -15.87 -7.14 6.02
N GLY A 151 -14.85 -7.14 6.87
CA GLY A 151 -13.97 -6.02 7.15
C GLY A 151 -14.39 -5.13 8.32
N ARG A 152 -15.51 -5.39 8.98
CA ARG A 152 -15.97 -4.56 10.12
C ARG A 152 -14.99 -4.63 11.31
N GLY A 153 -14.44 -5.80 11.57
CA GLY A 153 -13.42 -6.03 12.60
C GLY A 153 -12.01 -5.66 12.15
N GLY A 154 -11.86 -5.05 10.98
CA GLY A 154 -10.59 -4.57 10.45
C GLY A 154 -10.37 -4.89 8.98
N ALA A 155 -9.61 -4.04 8.32
CA ALA A 155 -9.29 -4.15 6.90
C ALA A 155 -7.80 -3.89 6.65
N GLU A 156 -7.37 -4.08 5.42
CA GLU A 156 -6.22 -3.43 4.82
C GLU A 156 -6.74 -2.44 3.79
N ILE A 157 -6.29 -1.21 3.87
CA ILE A 157 -6.77 -0.11 3.04
C ILE A 157 -5.57 0.51 2.33
N ASP A 158 -5.38 0.15 1.08
CA ASP A 158 -4.29 0.68 0.27
C ASP A 158 -4.70 2.03 -0.31
N VAL A 159 -4.21 3.09 0.33
CA VAL A 159 -4.46 4.47 -0.11
C VAL A 159 -3.71 4.76 -1.41
N MET A 160 -2.54 4.18 -1.58
CA MET A 160 -1.73 4.28 -2.77
C MET A 160 -0.91 3.00 -2.93
N GLU A 161 -1.06 2.33 -4.05
CA GLU A 161 -0.15 1.28 -4.50
C GLU A 161 0.37 1.65 -5.89
N SER A 162 1.68 1.68 -6.06
CA SER A 162 2.29 2.10 -7.31
C SER A 162 3.33 1.08 -7.79
N PRO A 163 2.91 0.09 -8.58
CA PRO A 163 3.84 -0.80 -9.25
C PRO A 163 4.53 -0.06 -10.40
N TYR A 164 5.81 -0.35 -10.59
CA TYR A 164 6.55 0.14 -11.74
C TYR A 164 6.86 -1.03 -12.68
N TYR A 165 6.07 -1.17 -13.73
CA TYR A 165 6.26 -2.20 -14.75
C TYR A 165 6.00 -1.67 -16.15
N ASN A 166 6.85 -2.05 -17.06
CA ASN A 166 6.68 -1.77 -18.48
C ASN A 166 6.76 -3.07 -19.26
N ASP A 167 5.60 -3.67 -19.52
CA ASP A 167 5.53 -4.87 -20.34
C ASP A 167 6.00 -4.55 -21.76
N PRO A 168 7.13 -5.12 -22.22
CA PRO A 168 7.67 -4.83 -23.54
C PRO A 168 6.85 -5.45 -24.68
N VAL A 169 6.01 -6.43 -24.37
CA VAL A 169 5.21 -7.18 -25.34
C VAL A 169 3.78 -6.62 -25.41
N ASN A 170 3.22 -6.24 -24.27
CA ASN A 170 1.85 -5.76 -24.18
C ASN A 170 1.80 -4.43 -23.41
N THR A 171 1.85 -3.34 -24.13
CA THR A 171 1.83 -1.98 -23.57
C THR A 171 0.55 -1.65 -22.80
N ALA A 172 -0.53 -2.42 -23.01
CA ALA A 172 -1.76 -2.28 -22.21
C ALA A 172 -1.56 -2.72 -20.75
N ASN A 173 -0.55 -3.53 -20.45
CA ASN A 173 -0.16 -3.96 -19.11
C ASN A 173 0.97 -3.10 -18.51
N ALA A 174 1.27 -1.95 -19.08
CA ALA A 174 2.28 -1.05 -18.54
C ALA A 174 1.70 -0.25 -17.37
N TYR A 175 2.29 -0.43 -16.19
CA TYR A 175 1.89 0.26 -14.96
C TYR A 175 2.87 1.37 -14.56
N ARG A 176 3.28 2.17 -15.54
CA ARG A 176 4.14 3.34 -15.30
C ARG A 176 3.31 4.57 -14.97
N ASN A 177 3.78 5.33 -13.98
CA ASN A 177 3.15 6.57 -13.55
C ASN A 177 1.66 6.37 -13.23
N THR A 178 1.36 5.27 -12.56
CA THR A 178 0.00 4.90 -12.16
C THR A 178 -0.04 4.46 -10.71
N THR A 179 -1.20 4.65 -10.08
CA THR A 179 -1.53 4.15 -8.77
C THR A 179 -2.91 3.51 -8.76
N ILE A 180 -3.16 2.64 -7.80
CA ILE A 180 -4.44 1.99 -7.57
C ILE A 180 -4.79 2.09 -6.09
N HIS A 181 -6.09 2.12 -5.78
CA HIS A 181 -6.64 2.01 -4.44
C HIS A 181 -7.26 0.64 -4.27
N THR A 182 -7.03 0.02 -3.11
CA THR A 182 -7.57 -1.31 -2.81
C THR A 182 -8.09 -1.37 -1.37
N VAL A 183 -9.12 -2.14 -1.14
CA VAL A 183 -9.58 -2.52 0.20
C VAL A 183 -9.60 -4.04 0.26
N HIS A 184 -8.91 -4.60 1.24
CA HIS A 184 -8.82 -6.03 1.51
C HIS A 184 -9.47 -6.34 2.84
N VAL A 185 -10.23 -7.45 2.91
CA VAL A 185 -10.97 -7.85 4.11
C VAL A 185 -10.88 -9.34 4.34
N ASP A 186 -11.16 -9.75 5.58
CA ASP A 186 -11.28 -11.13 6.02
C ASP A 186 -9.97 -11.93 5.95
N GLY A 187 -8.86 -11.23 6.26
CA GLY A 187 -7.52 -11.82 6.26
C GLY A 187 -7.03 -12.18 4.87
N TYR A 188 -5.95 -12.95 4.78
CA TYR A 188 -5.33 -13.36 3.50
C TYR A 188 -5.56 -14.84 3.17
N GLY A 189 -6.48 -15.47 3.89
CA GLY A 189 -6.79 -16.89 3.74
C GLY A 189 -7.95 -17.18 2.80
N LYS A 190 -8.74 -18.20 3.11
CA LYS A 190 -9.83 -18.68 2.26
C LYS A 190 -11.01 -17.74 2.14
N LEU A 191 -11.21 -16.88 3.14
CA LEU A 191 -12.31 -15.91 3.19
C LEU A 191 -11.92 -14.55 2.64
N TYR A 192 -10.65 -14.40 2.27
CA TYR A 192 -10.09 -13.19 1.71
C TYR A 192 -10.91 -12.62 0.55
N HIS A 193 -11.14 -11.34 0.61
CA HIS A 193 -11.73 -10.55 -0.45
C HIS A 193 -11.08 -9.21 -0.59
N ASN A 194 -11.17 -8.68 -1.81
CA ASN A 194 -10.82 -7.30 -2.06
C ASN A 194 -11.79 -6.61 -3.02
N LYS A 195 -11.75 -5.31 -2.98
CA LYS A 195 -12.30 -4.42 -3.99
C LYS A 195 -11.27 -3.36 -4.30
N ARG A 196 -11.10 -3.07 -5.58
CA ARG A 196 -10.11 -2.11 -6.06
C ARG A 196 -10.70 -1.13 -7.06
N SER A 197 -10.07 0.02 -7.15
CA SER A 197 -10.35 1.04 -8.15
C SER A 197 -9.85 0.64 -9.54
N TYR A 198 -9.96 1.52 -10.52
CA TYR A 198 -9.11 1.50 -11.71
C TYR A 198 -7.71 2.04 -11.37
N PHE A 199 -6.76 1.83 -12.28
CA PHE A 199 -5.48 2.53 -12.22
C PHE A 199 -5.67 3.99 -12.58
N TYR A 200 -5.10 4.88 -11.76
CA TYR A 200 -5.10 6.31 -11.96
C TYR A 200 -3.71 6.82 -12.29
N ARG A 201 -3.66 7.81 -13.16
CA ARG A 201 -2.43 8.54 -13.45
C ARG A 201 -2.53 9.91 -12.78
N PRO A 202 -1.66 10.22 -11.81
CA PRO A 202 -1.61 11.56 -11.23
C PRO A 202 -1.31 12.63 -12.29
N ASP A 203 -1.75 13.85 -12.03
CA ASP A 203 -1.48 14.99 -12.92
C ASP A 203 0.01 15.30 -13.05
N LYS A 204 0.79 15.05 -11.98
CA LYS A 204 2.23 15.19 -11.92
C LYS A 204 2.89 13.84 -12.07
N ASN A 205 4.09 13.83 -12.66
CA ASN A 205 4.89 12.62 -12.75
C ASN A 205 5.28 12.14 -11.35
N MET A 206 4.78 10.98 -10.94
CA MET A 206 4.94 10.47 -9.58
C MET A 206 6.36 10.08 -9.19
N TYR A 207 7.27 9.98 -10.15
CA TYR A 207 8.67 9.64 -9.90
C TYR A 207 9.54 10.88 -9.69
N ASN A 208 9.17 12.01 -10.28
CA ASN A 208 9.96 13.25 -10.29
C ASN A 208 9.35 14.35 -9.44
N GLU A 209 8.04 14.30 -9.20
CA GLU A 209 7.28 15.34 -8.52
C GLU A 209 6.48 14.74 -7.36
N PHE A 210 6.36 15.52 -6.30
CA PHE A 210 5.52 15.15 -5.18
C PHE A 210 4.04 15.21 -5.56
N ASN A 211 3.33 14.13 -5.26
CA ASN A 211 1.88 14.04 -5.28
C ASN A 211 1.37 13.77 -3.87
N THR A 212 0.12 14.16 -3.58
CA THR A 212 -0.57 13.75 -2.37
C THR A 212 -1.55 12.62 -2.67
N TYR A 213 -1.61 11.66 -1.77
CA TYR A 213 -2.56 10.55 -1.81
C TYR A 213 -3.27 10.50 -0.48
N GLY A 214 -4.61 10.54 -0.52
CA GLY A 214 -5.41 10.68 0.67
C GLY A 214 -6.59 9.73 0.74
N LEU A 215 -6.99 9.44 1.97
CA LEU A 215 -8.14 8.64 2.35
C LEU A 215 -9.00 9.41 3.34
N LEU A 216 -10.24 9.69 2.99
CA LEU A 216 -11.28 10.05 3.94
C LEU A 216 -12.02 8.77 4.34
N TRP A 217 -11.85 8.36 5.58
CA TRP A 217 -12.48 7.19 6.18
C TRP A 217 -13.54 7.61 7.19
N THR A 218 -14.78 7.22 6.94
CA THR A 218 -15.93 7.47 7.81
C THR A 218 -16.51 6.15 8.32
N GLU A 219 -17.52 6.21 9.18
CA GLU A 219 -18.26 5.02 9.63
C GLU A 219 -18.94 4.23 8.48
N LYS A 220 -19.11 4.87 7.31
CA LYS A 220 -19.96 4.35 6.23
C LYS A 220 -19.21 4.06 4.94
N GLU A 221 -18.06 4.72 4.74
CA GLU A 221 -17.42 4.72 3.42
C GLU A 221 -15.96 5.13 3.49
N TYR A 222 -15.25 4.78 2.44
CA TYR A 222 -13.94 5.25 2.08
C TYR A 222 -14.01 6.14 0.85
N VAL A 223 -13.37 7.30 0.88
CA VAL A 223 -13.23 8.21 -0.26
C VAL A 223 -11.74 8.49 -0.46
N PHE A 224 -11.24 8.20 -1.64
CA PHE A 224 -9.82 8.32 -1.98
C PHE A 224 -9.56 9.56 -2.82
N TYR A 225 -8.41 10.18 -2.60
CA TYR A 225 -8.03 11.43 -3.24
C TYR A 225 -6.61 11.34 -3.82
N ILE A 226 -6.39 12.01 -4.94
CA ILE A 226 -5.07 12.30 -5.48
C ILE A 226 -5.00 13.81 -5.72
N ASN A 227 -3.99 14.48 -5.14
CA ASN A 227 -3.81 15.93 -5.22
C ASN A 227 -5.10 16.70 -4.83
N GLY A 228 -5.78 16.24 -3.76
CA GLY A 228 -7.01 16.84 -3.25
C GLY A 228 -8.27 16.61 -4.09
N ARG A 229 -8.21 15.77 -5.13
CA ARG A 229 -9.36 15.43 -5.98
C ARG A 229 -9.81 14.02 -5.74
N GLU A 230 -11.12 13.82 -5.54
CA GLU A 230 -11.70 12.48 -5.42
C GLU A 230 -11.40 11.64 -6.66
N THR A 231 -10.86 10.42 -6.42
CA THR A 231 -10.56 9.44 -7.45
C THR A 231 -11.47 8.22 -7.34
N TRP A 232 -11.68 7.73 -6.13
CA TRP A 232 -12.49 6.56 -5.89
C TRP A 232 -13.29 6.69 -4.61
N TRP A 233 -14.45 6.07 -4.59
CA TRP A 233 -15.34 5.94 -3.44
C TRP A 233 -15.86 4.52 -3.35
N THR A 234 -15.97 3.99 -2.12
CA THR A 234 -16.58 2.68 -1.87
C THR A 234 -17.09 2.56 -0.43
N ASP A 235 -18.17 1.80 -0.26
CA ASP A 235 -18.70 1.35 1.01
C ASP A 235 -18.33 -0.13 1.32
N PHE A 236 -17.40 -0.69 0.55
CA PHE A 236 -16.95 -2.06 0.72
C PHE A 236 -16.01 -2.19 1.92
N GLY A 237 -16.34 -3.11 2.84
CA GLY A 237 -15.43 -3.54 3.88
C GLY A 237 -15.02 -2.44 4.87
N VAL A 238 -15.92 -1.50 5.16
CA VAL A 238 -15.57 -0.35 6.00
C VAL A 238 -15.26 -0.79 7.42
N SER A 239 -13.99 -0.66 7.80
CA SER A 239 -13.47 -1.00 9.11
C SER A 239 -14.12 -0.16 10.20
N GLN A 240 -14.39 -0.80 11.34
CA GLN A 240 -14.98 -0.18 12.52
C GLN A 240 -14.03 -0.23 13.72
N VAL A 241 -12.75 -0.54 13.48
CA VAL A 241 -11.69 -0.60 14.50
C VAL A 241 -10.55 0.34 14.13
N PRO A 242 -9.69 0.75 15.07
CA PRO A 242 -8.50 1.51 14.76
C PRO A 242 -7.54 0.72 13.85
N GLU A 243 -6.79 1.44 13.03
CA GLU A 243 -5.80 0.87 12.13
C GLU A 243 -4.50 1.67 12.20
N PHE A 244 -3.38 0.98 12.00
CA PHE A 244 -2.05 1.56 11.95
C PHE A 244 -1.63 1.87 10.51
N LEU A 245 -0.70 2.80 10.38
CA LEU A 245 -0.17 3.27 9.11
C LEU A 245 1.01 2.42 8.65
N TRP A 246 1.10 2.20 7.35
CA TRP A 246 2.21 1.57 6.68
C TRP A 246 2.73 2.42 5.52
N LEU A 247 4.04 2.51 5.43
CA LEU A 247 4.80 2.89 4.23
C LEU A 247 5.70 1.72 3.87
N SER A 248 5.67 1.27 2.64
CA SER A 248 6.49 0.14 2.24
C SER A 248 6.91 0.21 0.78
N VAL A 249 8.02 -0.46 0.49
CA VAL A 249 8.36 -0.85 -0.87
C VAL A 249 8.50 -2.36 -0.90
N GLU A 250 7.76 -2.99 -1.79
CA GLU A 250 7.87 -4.40 -2.08
C GLU A 250 8.75 -4.61 -3.32
N ILE A 251 9.54 -5.67 -3.32
CA ILE A 251 10.25 -6.12 -4.49
C ILE A 251 9.43 -7.26 -5.10
N ALA A 252 8.76 -6.98 -6.22
CA ALA A 252 7.96 -7.97 -6.93
C ALA A 252 8.82 -9.05 -7.57
N GLY A 253 8.22 -10.19 -7.82
CA GLY A 253 8.88 -11.28 -8.53
C GLY A 253 9.93 -12.00 -7.70
N ASN A 254 11.09 -12.23 -8.29
CA ASN A 254 12.06 -13.22 -7.85
C ASN A 254 13.45 -12.65 -7.57
N GLY A 255 13.55 -11.40 -7.09
CA GLY A 255 14.84 -10.73 -6.90
C GLY A 255 15.90 -11.60 -6.21
N ASN A 256 15.55 -12.18 -5.06
CA ASN A 256 16.42 -13.06 -4.26
C ASN A 256 16.14 -14.56 -4.41
N ALA A 257 15.16 -14.97 -5.24
CA ALA A 257 14.82 -16.37 -5.37
C ALA A 257 15.94 -17.16 -6.07
N GLU A 258 16.13 -18.41 -5.63
CA GLU A 258 16.99 -19.37 -6.31
C GLU A 258 16.54 -19.56 -7.77
N PRO A 259 17.47 -19.87 -8.70
CA PRO A 259 17.17 -19.96 -10.13
C PRO A 259 15.99 -20.89 -10.47
N GLU A 260 15.86 -22.01 -9.79
CA GLU A 260 14.78 -22.98 -9.96
C GLU A 260 13.42 -22.46 -9.50
N ASN A 261 13.39 -21.49 -8.59
CA ASN A 261 12.19 -20.88 -8.03
C ASN A 261 11.81 -19.58 -8.73
N ARG A 262 12.53 -19.18 -9.78
CA ARG A 262 12.34 -17.90 -10.48
C ARG A 262 11.08 -17.79 -11.35
N ASN A 263 10.21 -18.76 -11.29
CA ASN A 263 8.91 -18.77 -11.97
C ASN A 263 7.76 -18.18 -11.12
N ASN A 264 8.08 -17.44 -10.07
CA ASN A 264 7.05 -16.80 -9.26
C ASN A 264 6.24 -15.81 -10.13
N LYS A 265 4.95 -16.05 -10.21
CA LYS A 265 4.03 -15.33 -11.08
C LYS A 265 3.57 -13.98 -10.56
N PHE A 266 4.06 -13.56 -9.38
CA PHE A 266 3.67 -12.29 -8.80
C PHE A 266 4.51 -11.14 -9.35
N THR A 267 4.25 -10.81 -10.62
CA THR A 267 5.10 -9.91 -11.43
C THR A 267 4.35 -8.67 -11.93
N TRP A 268 3.31 -8.23 -11.23
CA TRP A 268 2.58 -7.04 -11.67
C TRP A 268 3.43 -5.76 -11.69
N ALA A 269 4.53 -5.73 -10.94
CA ALA A 269 5.53 -4.66 -10.98
C ALA A 269 6.79 -5.03 -11.81
N GLY A 270 6.79 -6.16 -12.51
CA GLY A 270 7.94 -6.61 -13.29
C GLY A 270 9.00 -7.34 -12.49
N ASP A 271 10.25 -7.27 -12.92
CA ASP A 271 11.39 -7.94 -12.32
C ASP A 271 12.53 -6.93 -12.08
N ILE A 272 12.94 -6.79 -10.83
CA ILE A 272 13.97 -5.84 -10.42
C ILE A 272 15.31 -6.08 -11.13
N ARG A 273 15.58 -7.30 -11.58
CA ARG A 273 16.81 -7.67 -12.29
C ARG A 273 16.89 -7.11 -13.71
N ASN A 274 15.79 -6.57 -14.24
CA ASN A 274 15.75 -5.92 -15.55
C ASN A 274 16.28 -4.48 -15.51
N ASN A 275 16.53 -3.92 -14.32
CA ASN A 275 17.07 -2.58 -14.22
C ASN A 275 18.57 -2.54 -14.54
N SER A 276 19.01 -1.45 -15.14
CA SER A 276 20.42 -1.08 -15.22
C SER A 276 20.94 -0.57 -13.89
N GLU A 277 22.26 -0.58 -13.68
CA GLU A 277 22.90 -0.02 -12.49
C GLU A 277 22.56 1.47 -12.29
N GLU A 278 22.27 2.19 -13.37
CA GLU A 278 21.89 3.61 -13.34
C GLU A 278 20.51 3.86 -12.69
N CYS A 279 19.65 2.84 -12.61
CA CYS A 279 18.35 2.93 -11.95
C CYS A 279 18.43 2.70 -10.45
N MET A 280 19.60 2.35 -9.92
CA MET A 280 19.80 2.00 -8.50
C MET A 280 20.89 2.87 -7.86
N PRO A 281 20.76 3.20 -6.56
CA PRO A 281 19.61 2.90 -5.69
C PRO A 281 18.34 3.63 -6.12
N ALA A 282 17.17 3.05 -5.81
CA ALA A 282 15.89 3.66 -6.08
C ALA A 282 15.16 3.97 -4.77
N ASP A 283 14.70 5.21 -4.63
CA ASP A 283 14.15 5.72 -3.38
C ASP A 283 12.65 6.00 -3.50
N PHE A 284 11.87 5.50 -2.53
CA PHE A 284 10.57 6.02 -2.21
C PHE A 284 10.76 7.19 -1.26
N VAL A 285 10.42 8.38 -1.69
CA VAL A 285 10.69 9.63 -0.97
C VAL A 285 9.39 10.19 -0.42
N ILE A 286 9.28 10.31 0.90
CA ILE A 286 8.09 10.78 1.59
C ILE A 286 8.39 12.12 2.25
N ASP A 287 7.66 13.16 1.86
CA ASP A 287 7.78 14.53 2.36
C ASP A 287 7.07 14.68 3.71
N TYR A 288 5.84 14.17 3.81
CA TYR A 288 5.10 14.14 5.06
C TYR A 288 4.01 13.08 5.10
N ILE A 289 3.57 12.77 6.31
CA ILE A 289 2.30 12.10 6.61
C ILE A 289 1.48 12.97 7.55
N ARG A 290 0.15 13.02 7.32
CA ARG A 290 -0.81 13.76 8.15
C ARG A 290 -2.07 12.96 8.40
N VAL A 291 -2.59 13.07 9.62
CA VAL A 291 -3.90 12.54 10.01
C VAL A 291 -4.74 13.64 10.62
N TYR A 292 -5.97 13.78 10.13
CA TYR A 292 -6.96 14.74 10.59
C TYR A 292 -8.21 14.03 11.08
N GLN A 293 -8.75 14.45 12.25
CA GLN A 293 -9.97 13.91 12.86
C GLN A 293 -10.94 15.01 13.34
#